data_e9d59914c73719388326ae22362397af
#
_entry.id   e9d59914c73719388326ae22362397af
#
_cell.length_a   1.000
_cell.length_b   1.000
_cell.length_c   1.000
_cell.angle_alpha   90.00
_cell.angle_beta   90.00
_cell.angle_gamma   90.00
#
_symmetry.space_group_name_H-M   'P 1'
#
loop_
_entity.id
_entity.type
_entity.pdbx_description
1 polymer ?
#
loop_
_entity_poly.entity_id
_entity_poly.type
_entity_poly.pdbx_seq_one_letter_code
_entity_poly.pdbx_strand_id
1 'polypeptide(L)'
;MVERPRVEVAGVPVSVDHYIGGERVSSPATFEDRSPLDWSTVLAEVSAGDADTAAAAMAAATDAFEGWAVLGPSGRAPYLNRLADLIDERVPDIAAVECVDMAMRHESLRERVIGRGARNFRAYAELAEQHEERIWSSNGTANRVQRLPAGPSVVITPWNAPFMLATWKLAPALAAGNPVVLKPAEWSPLSASLLADLANEAGL
;
A
#
# COMPACT_ATOMS: atom_id res chain seq x y z
N MET A 1 -14.44 1.06 -17.28
CA MET A 1 -13.50 1.93 -18.04
C MET A 1 -12.29 1.08 -18.37
N VAL A 2 -11.67 1.27 -19.54
CA VAL A 2 -10.52 0.45 -19.96
C VAL A 2 -9.27 1.00 -19.30
N GLU A 3 -8.41 0.12 -18.76
CA GLU A 3 -7.08 0.49 -18.24
C GLU A 3 -6.30 1.24 -19.32
N ARG A 4 -5.69 2.37 -18.95
CA ARG A 4 -4.81 3.13 -19.84
C ARG A 4 -3.47 2.39 -20.01
N PRO A 5 -2.76 2.58 -21.15
CA PRO A 5 -1.42 2.05 -21.30
C PRO A 5 -0.51 2.50 -20.15
N ARG A 6 0.35 1.61 -19.69
CA ARG A 6 1.38 1.96 -18.72
C ARG A 6 2.36 2.97 -19.32
N VAL A 7 2.82 3.89 -18.49
CA VAL A 7 3.87 4.83 -18.87
C VAL A 7 5.23 4.32 -18.39
N GLU A 8 6.27 4.59 -19.16
CA GLU A 8 7.64 4.24 -18.76
C GLU A 8 8.24 5.36 -17.93
N VAL A 9 8.58 5.06 -16.69
CA VAL A 9 9.22 6.00 -15.74
C VAL A 9 10.53 5.39 -15.28
N ALA A 10 11.64 6.05 -15.57
CA ALA A 10 13.00 5.55 -15.27
C ALA A 10 13.26 4.10 -15.76
N GLY A 11 12.71 3.72 -16.93
CA GLY A 11 12.82 2.38 -17.48
C GLY A 11 11.87 1.33 -16.89
N VAL A 12 10.90 1.76 -16.07
CA VAL A 12 9.94 0.88 -15.40
C VAL A 12 8.52 1.20 -15.87
N PRO A 13 7.73 0.21 -16.31
CA PRO A 13 6.32 0.42 -16.69
C PRO A 13 5.44 0.62 -15.46
N VAL A 14 4.85 1.81 -15.31
CA VAL A 14 3.98 2.20 -14.19
C VAL A 14 2.56 2.43 -14.68
N SER A 15 1.56 1.90 -13.98
CA SER A 15 0.16 2.26 -14.24
C SER A 15 -0.15 3.63 -13.64
N VAL A 16 -0.89 4.43 -14.38
CA VAL A 16 -1.31 5.79 -13.98
C VAL A 16 -2.77 5.84 -13.52
N ASP A 17 -3.40 4.67 -13.46
CA ASP A 17 -4.81 4.51 -13.06
C ASP A 17 -4.93 4.09 -11.61
N HIS A 18 -6.10 4.37 -11.01
CA HIS A 18 -6.44 3.86 -9.69
C HIS A 18 -6.42 2.33 -9.69
N TYR A 19 -6.14 1.74 -8.53
CA TYR A 19 -6.30 0.31 -8.30
C TYR A 19 -7.42 0.13 -7.27
N ILE A 20 -8.56 -0.44 -7.70
CA ILE A 20 -9.76 -0.57 -6.89
C ILE A 20 -10.37 -1.95 -7.11
N GLY A 21 -10.56 -2.72 -6.05
CA GLY A 21 -11.22 -4.03 -6.12
C GLY A 21 -10.52 -5.04 -7.03
N GLY A 22 -9.19 -4.96 -7.14
CA GLY A 22 -8.40 -5.85 -7.99
C GLY A 22 -8.22 -5.38 -9.43
N GLU A 23 -8.78 -4.23 -9.79
CA GLU A 23 -8.77 -3.72 -11.17
C GLU A 23 -8.18 -2.31 -11.29
N ARG A 24 -7.63 -2.00 -12.47
CA ARG A 24 -7.19 -0.66 -12.83
C ARG A 24 -8.36 0.15 -13.40
N VAL A 25 -8.61 1.30 -12.81
CA VAL A 25 -9.75 2.16 -13.11
C VAL A 25 -9.25 3.56 -13.45
N SER A 26 -9.47 4.01 -14.68
CA SER A 26 -9.12 5.37 -15.10
C SER A 26 -10.17 6.40 -14.66
N SER A 27 -9.74 7.65 -14.47
CA SER A 27 -10.62 8.81 -14.24
C SER A 27 -10.66 9.71 -15.47
N PRO A 28 -11.77 10.41 -15.72
CA PRO A 28 -11.84 11.42 -16.79
C PRO A 28 -10.90 12.61 -16.56
N ALA A 29 -10.67 12.97 -15.30
CA ALA A 29 -9.72 14.01 -14.91
C ALA A 29 -8.36 13.42 -14.61
N THR A 30 -7.30 14.14 -14.98
CA THR A 30 -5.90 13.79 -14.70
C THR A 30 -5.16 14.98 -14.11
N PHE A 31 -4.00 14.72 -13.53
CA PHE A 31 -3.03 15.73 -13.14
C PHE A 31 -1.63 15.30 -13.59
N GLU A 32 -0.79 16.28 -13.87
CA GLU A 32 0.60 16.02 -14.23
C GLU A 32 1.43 15.77 -12.96
N ASP A 33 2.09 14.63 -12.93
CA ASP A 33 3.15 14.33 -11.98
C ASP A 33 4.50 14.74 -12.58
N ARG A 34 5.22 15.62 -11.88
CA ARG A 34 6.44 16.26 -12.38
C ARG A 34 7.65 15.93 -11.52
N SER A 35 8.77 15.67 -12.19
CA SER A 35 10.01 15.40 -11.47
C SER A 35 10.50 16.63 -10.71
N PRO A 36 10.77 16.53 -9.40
CA PRO A 36 11.37 17.61 -8.65
C PRO A 36 12.87 17.82 -8.98
N LEU A 37 13.49 16.90 -9.75
CA LEU A 37 14.84 17.06 -10.27
C LEU A 37 14.90 18.04 -11.45
N ASP A 38 13.83 18.08 -12.23
CA ASP A 38 13.62 19.01 -13.33
C ASP A 38 12.12 19.25 -13.49
N TRP A 39 11.64 20.38 -12.99
CA TRP A 39 10.22 20.72 -12.97
C TRP A 39 9.57 20.87 -14.35
N SER A 40 10.36 20.98 -15.41
CA SER A 40 9.87 20.95 -16.79
C SER A 40 9.53 19.53 -17.27
N THR A 41 10.03 18.51 -16.60
CA THR A 41 9.84 17.10 -16.96
C THR A 41 8.55 16.59 -16.33
N VAL A 42 7.55 16.25 -17.16
CA VAL A 42 6.35 15.50 -16.77
C VAL A 42 6.70 14.02 -16.79
N LEU A 43 6.57 13.35 -15.64
CA LEU A 43 6.77 11.91 -15.49
C LEU A 43 5.56 11.12 -15.98
N ALA A 44 4.37 11.58 -15.63
CA ALA A 44 3.12 10.92 -15.96
C ALA A 44 1.92 11.86 -15.89
N GLU A 45 0.84 11.55 -16.63
CA GLU A 45 -0.50 12.07 -16.40
C GLU A 45 -1.30 11.04 -15.57
N VAL A 46 -1.45 11.31 -14.29
CA VAL A 46 -2.06 10.39 -13.32
C VAL A 46 -3.57 10.65 -13.20
N SER A 47 -4.37 9.61 -13.04
CA SER A 47 -5.80 9.70 -12.78
C SER A 47 -6.09 10.50 -11.51
N ALA A 48 -6.92 11.53 -11.61
CA ALA A 48 -7.39 12.32 -10.48
C ALA A 48 -8.69 11.71 -9.94
N GLY A 49 -8.66 11.21 -8.70
CA GLY A 49 -9.86 10.69 -8.04
C GLY A 49 -10.77 11.81 -7.54
N ASP A 50 -12.05 11.57 -7.61
CA ASP A 50 -13.13 12.40 -7.07
C ASP A 50 -13.89 11.69 -5.94
N ALA A 51 -15.02 12.24 -5.55
CA ALA A 51 -15.87 11.66 -4.50
C ALA A 51 -16.43 10.29 -4.89
N ASP A 52 -16.74 10.07 -6.17
CA ASP A 52 -17.27 8.79 -6.65
C ASP A 52 -16.16 7.73 -6.67
N THR A 53 -14.94 8.10 -7.08
CA THR A 53 -13.75 7.24 -6.98
C THR A 53 -13.47 6.84 -5.53
N ALA A 54 -13.54 7.78 -4.60
CA ALA A 54 -13.35 7.50 -3.18
C ALA A 54 -14.44 6.58 -2.63
N ALA A 55 -15.70 6.79 -3.02
CA ALA A 55 -16.82 5.93 -2.64
C ALA A 55 -16.65 4.51 -3.19
N ALA A 56 -16.21 4.35 -4.44
CA ALA A 56 -15.94 3.05 -5.04
C ALA A 56 -14.80 2.30 -4.31
N ALA A 57 -13.72 3.00 -3.96
CA ALA A 57 -12.62 2.42 -3.20
C ALA A 57 -13.05 1.97 -1.80
N MET A 58 -13.87 2.78 -1.11
CA MET A 58 -14.43 2.42 0.20
C MET A 58 -15.40 1.24 0.10
N ALA A 59 -16.22 1.16 -0.95
CA ALA A 59 -17.11 0.02 -1.19
C ALA A 59 -16.31 -1.26 -1.37
N ALA A 60 -15.30 -1.26 -2.25
CA ALA A 60 -14.43 -2.41 -2.47
C ALA A 60 -13.72 -2.87 -1.17
N ALA A 61 -13.21 -1.93 -0.37
CA ALA A 61 -12.61 -2.26 0.91
C ALA A 61 -13.63 -2.83 1.92
N THR A 62 -14.88 -2.34 1.89
CA THR A 62 -15.97 -2.84 2.74
C THR A 62 -16.35 -4.26 2.35
N ASP A 63 -16.47 -4.53 1.05
CA ASP A 63 -16.83 -5.85 0.53
C ASP A 63 -15.73 -6.91 0.85
N ALA A 64 -14.46 -6.49 0.85
CA ALA A 64 -13.35 -7.37 1.20
C ALA A 64 -13.22 -7.65 2.72
N PHE A 65 -13.85 -6.84 3.57
CA PHE A 65 -13.58 -6.84 5.01
C PHE A 65 -13.84 -8.19 5.69
N GLU A 66 -15.00 -8.77 5.49
CA GLU A 66 -15.38 -10.02 6.17
C GLU A 66 -14.45 -11.16 5.77
N GLY A 67 -14.16 -11.29 4.47
CA GLY A 67 -13.25 -12.32 3.94
C GLY A 67 -11.84 -12.18 4.49
N TRP A 68 -11.31 -10.95 4.57
CA TRP A 68 -9.98 -10.69 5.10
C TRP A 68 -9.89 -10.86 6.62
N ALA A 69 -10.90 -10.40 7.34
CA ALA A 69 -10.96 -10.50 8.80
C ALA A 69 -11.01 -11.95 9.29
N VAL A 70 -11.83 -12.79 8.63
CA VAL A 70 -12.05 -14.19 9.04
C VAL A 70 -10.81 -15.09 8.88
N LEU A 71 -9.87 -14.73 8.01
CA LEU A 71 -8.62 -15.49 7.83
C LEU A 71 -7.80 -15.59 9.15
N GLY A 72 -7.97 -14.68 10.07
CA GLY A 72 -7.13 -14.59 11.26
C GLY A 72 -5.68 -14.18 10.93
N PRO A 73 -4.83 -13.96 11.95
CA PRO A 73 -3.42 -13.56 11.72
C PRO A 73 -2.64 -14.57 10.87
N SER A 74 -2.69 -15.85 11.20
CA SER A 74 -1.96 -16.91 10.49
C SER A 74 -2.46 -17.14 9.06
N GLY A 75 -3.72 -16.87 8.77
CA GLY A 75 -4.25 -16.93 7.41
C GLY A 75 -3.84 -15.74 6.55
N ARG A 76 -3.59 -14.57 7.17
CA ARG A 76 -3.11 -13.36 6.47
C ARG A 76 -1.61 -13.32 6.26
N ALA A 77 -0.83 -13.91 7.16
CA ALA A 77 0.64 -13.88 7.13
C ALA A 77 1.25 -14.33 5.79
N PRO A 78 0.77 -15.40 5.12
CA PRO A 78 1.29 -15.80 3.81
C PRO A 78 1.21 -14.72 2.74
N TYR A 79 0.10 -13.97 2.66
CA TYR A 79 -0.09 -12.88 1.71
C TYR A 79 0.88 -11.72 1.98
N LEU A 80 1.04 -11.33 3.25
CA LEU A 80 1.94 -10.25 3.65
C LEU A 80 3.39 -10.62 3.42
N ASN A 81 3.79 -11.87 3.67
CA ASN A 81 5.12 -12.38 3.40
C ASN A 81 5.38 -12.45 1.88
N ARG A 82 4.40 -12.91 1.07
CA ARG A 82 4.54 -12.91 -0.39
C ARG A 82 4.70 -11.50 -0.94
N LEU A 83 3.92 -10.52 -0.44
CA LEU A 83 4.10 -9.12 -0.82
C LEU A 83 5.50 -8.61 -0.43
N ALA A 84 6.01 -8.98 0.74
CA ALA A 84 7.36 -8.63 1.15
C ALA A 84 8.44 -9.22 0.22
N ASP A 85 8.28 -10.47 -0.21
CA ASP A 85 9.20 -11.11 -1.16
C ASP A 85 9.20 -10.39 -2.50
N LEU A 86 8.01 -10.05 -3.02
CA LEU A 86 7.85 -9.30 -4.27
C LEU A 86 8.46 -7.89 -4.18
N ILE A 87 8.34 -7.22 -3.04
CA ILE A 87 9.01 -5.93 -2.81
C ILE A 87 10.53 -6.10 -2.88
N ASP A 88 11.09 -7.11 -2.21
CA ASP A 88 12.55 -7.36 -2.23
C ASP A 88 13.06 -7.68 -3.65
N GLU A 89 12.29 -8.43 -4.44
CA GLU A 89 12.61 -8.73 -5.85
C GLU A 89 12.60 -7.46 -6.73
N ARG A 90 11.78 -6.46 -6.40
CA ARG A 90 11.57 -5.23 -7.18
C ARG A 90 12.18 -3.98 -6.56
N VAL A 91 13.08 -4.13 -5.57
CA VAL A 91 13.79 -2.98 -4.97
C VAL A 91 14.44 -2.07 -6.01
N PRO A 92 15.14 -2.58 -7.06
CA PRO A 92 15.75 -1.70 -8.06
C PRO A 92 14.72 -0.86 -8.84
N ASP A 93 13.61 -1.46 -9.24
CA ASP A 93 12.56 -0.82 -10.03
C ASP A 93 11.85 0.26 -9.22
N ILE A 94 11.43 -0.07 -8.00
CA ILE A 94 10.76 0.88 -7.09
C ILE A 94 11.70 2.04 -6.75
N ALA A 95 12.98 1.76 -6.49
CA ALA A 95 13.97 2.79 -6.18
C ALA A 95 14.24 3.73 -7.38
N ALA A 96 14.23 3.20 -8.62
CA ALA A 96 14.41 3.99 -9.82
C ALA A 96 13.23 4.97 -10.02
N VAL A 97 12.00 4.48 -9.87
CA VAL A 97 10.79 5.31 -9.98
C VAL A 97 10.76 6.35 -8.87
N GLU A 98 10.91 5.95 -7.60
CA GLU A 98 10.85 6.87 -6.46
C GLU A 98 11.98 7.93 -6.49
N CYS A 99 13.13 7.61 -7.11
CA CYS A 99 14.22 8.56 -7.27
C CYS A 99 13.83 9.77 -8.14
N VAL A 100 13.14 9.54 -9.24
CA VAL A 100 12.72 10.62 -10.16
C VAL A 100 11.43 11.30 -9.71
N ASP A 101 10.60 10.58 -8.97
CA ASP A 101 9.30 11.00 -8.47
C ASP A 101 9.40 11.93 -7.23
N MET A 102 10.43 11.74 -6.39
CA MET A 102 10.59 12.53 -5.16
C MET A 102 12.00 13.05 -4.89
N ALA A 103 12.94 12.88 -5.83
CA ALA A 103 14.33 13.38 -5.77
C ALA A 103 15.17 12.85 -4.59
N MET A 104 14.88 11.68 -4.06
CA MET A 104 15.79 11.03 -3.11
C MET A 104 16.90 10.29 -3.86
N ARG A 105 18.10 10.27 -3.30
CA ARG A 105 19.26 9.58 -3.90
C ARG A 105 18.94 8.10 -4.12
N HIS A 106 19.08 7.62 -5.35
CA HIS A 106 18.78 6.26 -5.78
C HIS A 106 19.45 5.19 -4.89
N GLU A 107 20.73 5.36 -4.56
CA GLU A 107 21.47 4.45 -3.69
C GLU A 107 20.83 4.36 -2.29
N SER A 108 20.44 5.47 -1.70
CA SER A 108 19.72 5.50 -0.41
C SER A 108 18.39 4.78 -0.46
N LEU A 109 17.63 4.96 -1.54
CA LEU A 109 16.35 4.27 -1.75
C LEU A 109 16.58 2.77 -1.83
N ARG A 110 17.49 2.34 -2.69
CA ARG A 110 17.80 0.93 -2.91
C ARG A 110 18.30 0.22 -1.66
N GLU A 111 19.23 0.81 -0.91
CA GLU A 111 19.90 0.14 0.21
C GLU A 111 19.13 0.21 1.52
N ARG A 112 18.38 1.29 1.76
CA ARG A 112 17.83 1.59 3.10
C ARG A 112 16.34 1.79 3.15
N VAL A 113 15.73 2.35 2.09
CA VAL A 113 14.33 2.79 2.15
C VAL A 113 13.37 1.71 1.67
N ILE A 114 13.54 1.23 0.43
CA ILE A 114 12.55 0.32 -0.19
C ILE A 114 12.51 -1.02 0.52
N GLY A 115 13.66 -1.67 0.76
CA GLY A 115 13.71 -2.94 1.49
C GLY A 115 13.17 -2.86 2.94
N ARG A 116 13.03 -1.65 3.51
CA ARG A 116 12.34 -1.48 4.78
C ARG A 116 10.84 -1.73 4.67
N GLY A 117 10.25 -1.47 3.49
CA GLY A 117 8.87 -1.82 3.21
C GLY A 117 8.60 -3.33 3.35
N ALA A 118 9.44 -4.15 2.75
CA ALA A 118 9.36 -5.61 2.89
C ALA A 118 9.48 -6.05 4.36
N ARG A 119 10.46 -5.48 5.08
CA ARG A 119 10.62 -5.78 6.52
C ARG A 119 9.41 -5.39 7.35
N ASN A 120 8.72 -4.30 7.02
CA ASN A 120 7.49 -3.90 7.71
C ASN A 120 6.40 -4.97 7.57
N PHE A 121 6.15 -5.47 6.36
CA PHE A 121 5.15 -6.50 6.15
C PHE A 121 5.47 -7.79 6.91
N ARG A 122 6.71 -8.28 6.88
CA ARG A 122 7.14 -9.47 7.64
C ARG A 122 7.00 -9.26 9.15
N ALA A 123 7.49 -8.13 9.66
CA ALA A 123 7.45 -7.84 11.09
C ALA A 123 6.01 -7.76 11.63
N TYR A 124 5.10 -7.12 10.91
CA TYR A 124 3.70 -7.04 11.36
C TYR A 124 2.93 -8.32 11.14
N ALA A 125 3.25 -9.14 10.13
CA ALA A 125 2.70 -10.48 9.99
C ALA A 125 3.07 -11.33 11.21
N GLU A 126 4.35 -11.37 11.58
CA GLU A 126 4.84 -12.09 12.76
C GLU A 126 4.24 -11.56 14.05
N LEU A 127 4.24 -10.23 14.25
CA LEU A 127 3.68 -9.61 15.45
C LEU A 127 2.19 -9.93 15.65
N ALA A 128 1.43 -9.98 14.56
CA ALA A 128 0.01 -10.30 14.61
C ALA A 128 -0.23 -11.77 15.02
N GLU A 129 0.61 -12.70 14.57
CA GLU A 129 0.55 -14.11 14.95
C GLU A 129 0.95 -14.34 16.42
N GLN A 130 1.93 -13.58 16.91
CA GLN A 130 2.43 -13.68 18.29
C GLN A 130 1.54 -12.97 19.32
N HIS A 131 0.51 -12.24 18.84
CA HIS A 131 -0.31 -11.46 19.75
C HIS A 131 -1.21 -12.36 20.60
N GLU A 132 -0.95 -12.38 21.91
CA GLU A 132 -1.76 -13.13 22.90
C GLU A 132 -2.87 -12.25 23.48
N GLU A 133 -4.04 -12.87 23.70
CA GLU A 133 -5.12 -12.24 24.44
C GLU A 133 -4.76 -12.15 25.92
N ARG A 134 -5.02 -11.00 26.51
CA ARG A 134 -4.85 -10.84 27.95
C ARG A 134 -6.12 -11.30 28.68
N ILE A 135 -5.96 -12.33 29.51
CA ILE A 135 -7.05 -12.87 30.35
C ILE A 135 -6.60 -12.79 31.81
N TRP A 136 -7.46 -12.28 32.70
CA TRP A 136 -7.21 -12.28 34.16
C TRP A 136 -8.50 -12.30 34.92
N SER A 137 -8.44 -12.71 36.21
CA SER A 137 -9.56 -12.67 37.15
C SER A 137 -9.37 -11.56 38.18
N SER A 138 -10.42 -10.84 38.50
CA SER A 138 -10.47 -9.81 39.52
C SER A 138 -11.84 -9.84 40.21
N ASN A 139 -11.84 -9.90 41.53
CA ASN A 139 -13.08 -9.91 42.36
C ASN A 139 -14.13 -10.95 41.90
N GLY A 140 -13.70 -12.16 41.54
CA GLY A 140 -14.56 -13.22 41.07
C GLY A 140 -15.07 -13.07 39.62
N THR A 141 -14.64 -12.01 38.91
CA THR A 141 -15.00 -11.77 37.52
C THR A 141 -13.83 -12.13 36.59
N ALA A 142 -14.13 -12.91 35.54
CA ALA A 142 -13.16 -13.14 34.45
C ALA A 142 -13.13 -11.93 33.49
N ASN A 143 -11.96 -11.41 33.23
CA ASN A 143 -11.74 -10.31 32.31
C ASN A 143 -10.93 -10.79 31.09
N ARG A 144 -11.27 -10.32 29.91
CA ARG A 144 -10.57 -10.63 28.66
C ARG A 144 -10.40 -9.37 27.83
N VAL A 145 -9.19 -9.12 27.32
CA VAL A 145 -8.94 -8.11 26.29
C VAL A 145 -8.79 -8.82 24.96
N GLN A 146 -9.70 -8.54 24.06
CA GLN A 146 -9.69 -9.06 22.70
C GLN A 146 -9.47 -7.91 21.71
N ARG A 147 -8.60 -8.11 20.74
CA ARG A 147 -8.41 -7.20 19.62
C ARG A 147 -9.10 -7.76 18.39
N LEU A 148 -9.97 -6.95 17.81
CA LEU A 148 -10.74 -7.31 16.62
C LEU A 148 -10.39 -6.35 15.49
N PRO A 149 -10.46 -6.79 14.21
CA PRO A 149 -10.42 -5.88 13.07
C PRO A 149 -11.48 -4.79 13.22
N ALA A 150 -11.10 -3.54 12.93
CA ALA A 150 -12.00 -2.39 13.09
C ALA A 150 -12.85 -2.11 11.85
N GLY A 151 -12.43 -2.64 10.69
CA GLY A 151 -13.06 -2.37 9.41
C GLY A 151 -12.09 -1.73 8.40
N PRO A 152 -12.59 -1.30 7.24
CA PRO A 152 -11.79 -0.59 6.25
C PRO A 152 -11.07 0.63 6.84
N SER A 153 -9.82 0.81 6.47
CA SER A 153 -8.95 1.88 6.96
C SER A 153 -8.48 2.76 5.81
N VAL A 154 -8.61 4.08 5.95
CA VAL A 154 -8.04 5.03 4.99
C VAL A 154 -6.65 5.44 5.46
N VAL A 155 -5.67 5.28 4.57
CA VAL A 155 -4.28 5.66 4.78
C VAL A 155 -3.93 6.81 3.85
N ILE A 156 -3.64 7.98 4.41
CA ILE A 156 -3.19 9.17 3.68
C ILE A 156 -1.70 9.35 3.99
N THR A 157 -0.86 9.37 2.96
CA THR A 157 0.59 9.46 3.12
C THR A 157 1.16 10.72 2.51
N PRO A 158 2.22 11.29 3.11
CA PRO A 158 2.91 12.46 2.57
C PRO A 158 3.88 12.06 1.44
N TRP A 159 4.45 13.07 0.80
CA TRP A 159 5.34 12.96 -0.36
C TRP A 159 6.81 12.65 -0.03
N ASN A 160 7.26 12.86 1.22
CA ASN A 160 8.70 12.92 1.54
C ASN A 160 9.41 11.56 1.71
N ALA A 161 8.68 10.46 1.76
CA ALA A 161 9.16 9.09 1.70
C ALA A 161 7.98 8.17 1.34
N PRO A 162 7.42 8.30 0.13
CA PRO A 162 6.09 7.79 -0.21
C PRO A 162 5.97 6.28 -0.01
N PHE A 163 6.88 5.49 -0.56
CA PHE A 163 6.84 4.03 -0.42
C PHE A 163 6.99 3.57 1.03
N MET A 164 8.00 4.11 1.73
CA MET A 164 8.25 3.72 3.11
C MET A 164 7.08 4.07 4.03
N LEU A 165 6.51 5.27 3.90
CA LEU A 165 5.41 5.73 4.76
C LEU A 165 4.09 5.03 4.42
N ALA A 166 3.86 4.66 3.16
CA ALA A 166 2.76 3.79 2.79
C ALA A 166 2.88 2.44 3.51
N THR A 167 4.02 1.74 3.38
CA THR A 167 4.21 0.42 4.00
C THR A 167 4.13 0.45 5.52
N TRP A 168 4.55 1.56 6.18
CA TRP A 168 4.43 1.72 7.64
C TRP A 168 2.98 1.72 8.14
N LYS A 169 2.04 2.08 7.29
CA LYS A 169 0.61 2.14 7.63
C LYS A 169 -0.15 0.94 7.09
N LEU A 170 0.18 0.50 5.88
CA LEU A 170 -0.46 -0.65 5.25
C LEU A 170 -0.17 -1.95 6.02
N ALA A 171 1.10 -2.19 6.37
CA ALA A 171 1.49 -3.43 7.01
C ALA A 171 0.74 -3.72 8.34
N PRO A 172 0.70 -2.79 9.32
CA PRO A 172 -0.07 -3.04 10.55
C PRO A 172 -1.57 -3.11 10.32
N ALA A 173 -2.14 -2.30 9.41
CA ALA A 173 -3.57 -2.32 9.14
C ALA A 173 -4.00 -3.67 8.54
N LEU A 174 -3.31 -4.13 7.51
CA LEU A 174 -3.59 -5.42 6.87
C LEU A 174 -3.34 -6.58 7.82
N ALA A 175 -2.24 -6.59 8.57
CA ALA A 175 -1.94 -7.63 9.56
C ALA A 175 -3.01 -7.72 10.64
N ALA A 176 -3.58 -6.59 11.07
CA ALA A 176 -4.69 -6.54 12.02
C ALA A 176 -6.05 -6.95 11.43
N GLY A 177 -6.13 -7.21 10.12
CA GLY A 177 -7.36 -7.68 9.45
C GLY A 177 -8.22 -6.57 8.87
N ASN A 178 -7.66 -5.37 8.66
CA ASN A 178 -8.37 -4.23 8.10
C ASN A 178 -7.99 -4.07 6.62
N PRO A 179 -8.91 -4.14 5.66
CA PRO A 179 -8.66 -3.70 4.29
C PRO A 179 -8.32 -2.21 4.24
N VAL A 180 -7.55 -1.80 3.26
CA VAL A 180 -6.99 -0.45 3.23
C VAL A 180 -7.30 0.26 1.92
N VAL A 181 -7.70 1.53 2.02
CA VAL A 181 -7.71 2.50 0.92
C VAL A 181 -6.50 3.41 1.10
N LEU A 182 -5.50 3.28 0.24
CA LEU A 182 -4.32 4.14 0.23
C LEU A 182 -4.53 5.36 -0.68
N LYS A 183 -4.39 6.56 -0.12
CA LYS A 183 -4.31 7.81 -0.87
C LYS A 183 -2.89 8.37 -0.75
N PRO A 184 -2.01 8.17 -1.75
CA PRO A 184 -0.69 8.78 -1.76
C PRO A 184 -0.78 10.29 -1.98
N ALA A 185 0.32 10.99 -1.72
CA ALA A 185 0.42 12.39 -2.10
C ALA A 185 0.40 12.52 -3.64
N GLU A 186 -0.22 13.55 -4.14
CA GLU A 186 -0.27 13.89 -5.57
C GLU A 186 1.10 14.23 -6.16
N TRP A 187 2.07 14.55 -5.33
CA TRP A 187 3.43 14.95 -5.69
C TRP A 187 4.42 13.80 -5.79
N SER A 188 3.99 12.56 -5.48
CA SER A 188 4.82 11.35 -5.58
C SER A 188 3.95 10.10 -5.51
N PRO A 189 3.08 9.85 -6.50
CA PRO A 189 2.11 8.76 -6.46
C PRO A 189 2.63 7.45 -7.07
N LEU A 190 3.73 7.49 -7.83
CA LEU A 190 4.08 6.40 -8.76
C LEU A 190 4.56 5.15 -8.04
N SER A 191 5.32 5.27 -6.96
CA SER A 191 5.76 4.10 -6.18
C SER A 191 4.60 3.40 -5.46
N ALA A 192 3.52 4.13 -5.11
CA ALA A 192 2.30 3.55 -4.57
C ALA A 192 1.54 2.74 -5.64
N SER A 193 1.59 3.17 -6.90
CA SER A 193 1.01 2.39 -8.01
C SER A 193 1.75 1.07 -8.23
N LEU A 194 3.08 1.06 -8.17
CA LEU A 194 3.87 -0.18 -8.21
C LEU A 194 3.52 -1.11 -7.03
N LEU A 195 3.35 -0.55 -5.83
CA LEU A 195 2.94 -1.33 -4.66
C LEU A 195 1.58 -2.00 -4.85
N ALA A 196 0.64 -1.34 -5.53
CA ALA A 196 -0.66 -1.92 -5.86
C ALA A 196 -0.53 -3.13 -6.82
N ASP A 197 0.34 -3.05 -7.82
CA ASP A 197 0.63 -4.20 -8.71
C ASP A 197 1.21 -5.38 -7.93
N LEU A 198 2.15 -5.12 -7.01
CA LEU A 198 2.75 -6.16 -6.16
C LEU A 198 1.73 -6.76 -5.18
N ALA A 199 0.81 -5.94 -4.65
CA ALA A 199 -0.28 -6.41 -3.80
C ALA A 199 -1.21 -7.37 -4.57
N ASN A 200 -1.59 -7.00 -5.80
CA ASN A 200 -2.36 -7.87 -6.67
C ASN A 200 -1.65 -9.20 -6.97
N GLU A 201 -0.34 -9.15 -7.28
CA GLU A 201 0.47 -10.35 -7.52
C GLU A 201 0.61 -11.23 -6.27
N ALA A 202 0.58 -10.61 -5.09
CA ALA A 202 0.57 -11.33 -3.81
C ALA A 202 -0.80 -11.94 -3.46
N GLY A 203 -1.87 -11.59 -4.19
CA GLY A 203 -3.24 -12.06 -3.95
C GLY A 203 -4.02 -11.22 -2.93
N LEU A 204 -3.61 -9.97 -2.74
CA LEU A 204 -4.24 -8.98 -1.86
C LEU A 204 -5.26 -8.13 -2.61
#